data_64df6716165feb36dd5c80b8dd64cf0b
#
_entry.id   64df6716165feb36dd5c80b8dd64cf0b
#
_cell.length_a   1.000
_cell.length_b   1.000
_cell.length_c   1.000
_cell.angle_alpha   90.00
_cell.angle_beta   90.00
_cell.angle_gamma   90.00
#
_symmetry.space_group_name_H-M   'P 1'
#
loop_
_entity.id
_entity.type
_entity.pdbx_description
1 polymer ?
#
loop_
_entity_poly.entity_id
_entity_poly.type
_entity_poly.pdbx_seq_one_letter_code
_entity_poly.pdbx_strand_id
1 'polypeptide(L)'
;MYNILISAAAAVAVLVILLLVKLPWWAGLLVALALFGGLFVLLSRITMKKVMAIIETAGKDLQGQRFEKAIRELKDALKYGKWQIYVNGQLNSQIGMIYYMKRDFSNAFPYLEKSFFKNWAAMGMLAICYMKRQKKDKMVATFEKAVMGSPKESLLWNLYAYCLNECGDTTKAKEALEKGLKKLPGDAQLKENLENLQQGKKLKMRSFGDMWFQFHLESMAAIQKHQMAAMGGRMQRRTVVRR
;
A
#
# COMPACT_ATOMS: atom_id res chain seq x y z
N MET A 1 5.75 -21.43 -0.08
CA MET A 1 6.54 -20.67 0.94
C MET A 1 7.86 -21.38 1.20
N TYR A 2 8.68 -21.39 0.15
CA TYR A 2 9.90 -22.23 0.13
C TYR A 2 10.91 -21.83 1.21
N ASN A 3 11.04 -20.53 1.54
CA ASN A 3 11.99 -20.11 2.59
C ASN A 3 11.70 -20.75 3.94
N ILE A 4 10.42 -20.87 4.34
CA ILE A 4 10.04 -21.55 5.60
C ILE A 4 10.33 -23.02 5.51
N LEU A 5 9.95 -23.67 4.40
CA LEU A 5 10.14 -25.13 4.24
C LEU A 5 11.63 -25.51 4.24
N ILE A 6 12.47 -24.76 3.53
CA ILE A 6 13.92 -25.00 3.49
C ILE A 6 14.53 -24.81 4.90
N SER A 7 14.16 -23.72 5.58
CA SER A 7 14.68 -23.45 6.93
C SER A 7 14.22 -24.50 7.94
N ALA A 8 12.97 -24.96 7.84
CA ALA A 8 12.44 -26.01 8.71
C ALA A 8 13.12 -27.36 8.44
N ALA A 9 13.28 -27.76 7.17
CA ALA A 9 13.95 -28.99 6.82
C ALA A 9 15.40 -29.01 7.30
N ALA A 10 16.14 -27.92 7.13
CA ALA A 10 17.50 -27.79 7.63
C ALA A 10 17.58 -27.90 9.15
N ALA A 11 16.67 -27.24 9.88
CA ALA A 11 16.62 -27.28 11.34
C ALA A 11 16.31 -28.70 11.86
N VAL A 12 15.36 -29.41 11.23
CA VAL A 12 15.02 -30.79 11.59
C VAL A 12 16.21 -31.72 11.32
N ALA A 13 16.88 -31.59 10.18
CA ALA A 13 18.05 -32.40 9.85
C ALA A 13 19.17 -32.23 10.91
N VAL A 14 19.46 -30.97 11.29
CA VAL A 14 20.46 -30.69 12.32
C VAL A 14 20.04 -31.23 13.69
N LEU A 15 18.77 -31.11 14.08
CA LEU A 15 18.25 -31.66 15.32
C LEU A 15 18.46 -33.17 15.38
N VAL A 16 18.13 -33.91 14.32
CA VAL A 16 18.32 -35.35 14.23
C VAL A 16 19.80 -35.73 14.38
N ILE A 17 20.70 -35.00 13.70
CA ILE A 17 22.15 -35.23 13.79
C ILE A 17 22.64 -35.03 15.27
N LEU A 18 22.21 -33.94 15.93
CA LEU A 18 22.60 -33.63 17.28
C LEU A 18 22.09 -34.68 18.28
N LEU A 19 20.89 -35.22 18.09
CA LEU A 19 20.37 -36.33 18.91
C LEU A 19 21.16 -37.64 18.74
N LEU A 20 21.59 -37.94 17.50
CA LEU A 20 22.43 -39.11 17.21
C LEU A 20 23.83 -39.01 17.90
N VAL A 21 24.36 -37.79 18.03
CA VAL A 21 25.61 -37.49 18.77
C VAL A 21 25.40 -37.47 20.29
N LYS A 22 24.19 -37.87 20.76
CA LYS A 22 23.79 -37.92 22.19
C LYS A 22 23.85 -36.56 22.92
N LEU A 23 23.68 -35.48 22.21
CA LEU A 23 23.49 -34.15 22.81
C LEU A 23 22.18 -34.12 23.61
N PRO A 24 22.09 -33.45 24.78
CA PRO A 24 20.83 -33.29 25.50
C PRO A 24 19.76 -32.71 24.57
N TRP A 25 18.57 -33.29 24.55
CA TRP A 25 17.49 -32.93 23.60
C TRP A 25 17.15 -31.44 23.63
N TRP A 26 17.15 -30.78 24.78
CA TRP A 26 16.89 -29.35 24.94
C TRP A 26 17.96 -28.48 24.29
N ALA A 27 19.25 -28.87 24.37
CA ALA A 27 20.34 -28.14 23.72
C ALA A 27 20.27 -28.29 22.19
N GLY A 28 19.97 -29.50 21.71
CA GLY A 28 19.71 -29.75 20.27
C GLY A 28 18.55 -28.90 19.73
N LEU A 29 17.46 -28.77 20.50
CA LEU A 29 16.30 -27.95 20.14
C LEU A 29 16.65 -26.46 20.04
N LEU A 30 17.42 -25.91 20.97
CA LEU A 30 17.86 -24.51 20.94
C LEU A 30 18.71 -24.22 19.70
N VAL A 31 19.66 -25.11 19.39
CA VAL A 31 20.49 -24.96 18.18
C VAL A 31 19.63 -25.04 16.91
N ALA A 32 18.70 -25.98 16.83
CA ALA A 32 17.80 -26.10 15.68
C ALA A 32 16.90 -24.87 15.50
N LEU A 33 16.37 -24.30 16.59
CA LEU A 33 15.57 -23.06 16.55
C LEU A 33 16.40 -21.85 16.11
N ALA A 34 17.63 -21.72 16.62
CA ALA A 34 18.54 -20.66 16.21
C ALA A 34 18.89 -20.76 14.71
N LEU A 35 19.17 -21.98 14.24
CA LEU A 35 19.44 -22.26 12.83
C LEU A 35 18.22 -21.95 11.95
N PHE A 36 17.01 -22.38 12.36
CA PHE A 36 15.76 -22.07 11.66
C PHE A 36 15.59 -20.56 11.51
N GLY A 37 15.67 -19.81 12.62
CA GLY A 37 15.51 -18.36 12.61
C GLY A 37 16.55 -17.64 11.75
N GLY A 38 17.83 -18.00 11.92
CA GLY A 38 18.94 -17.41 11.15
C GLY A 38 18.81 -17.67 9.64
N LEU A 39 18.57 -18.93 9.26
CA LEU A 39 18.43 -19.30 7.86
C LEU A 39 17.18 -18.68 7.23
N PHE A 40 16.05 -18.68 7.96
CA PHE A 40 14.83 -18.06 7.50
C PHE A 40 15.01 -16.54 7.25
N VAL A 41 15.65 -15.83 8.18
CA VAL A 41 15.93 -14.40 8.02
C VAL A 41 16.85 -14.15 6.84
N LEU A 42 17.90 -14.95 6.66
CA LEU A 42 18.84 -14.83 5.55
C LEU A 42 18.15 -15.02 4.20
N LEU A 43 17.41 -16.13 4.03
CA LEU A 43 16.68 -16.42 2.78
C LEU A 43 15.60 -15.37 2.49
N SER A 44 14.91 -14.91 3.54
CA SER A 44 13.91 -13.84 3.43
C SER A 44 14.53 -12.54 2.95
N ARG A 45 15.67 -12.14 3.52
CA ARG A 45 16.41 -10.92 3.10
C ARG A 45 16.86 -11.02 1.63
N ILE A 46 17.39 -12.16 1.20
CA ILE A 46 17.83 -12.37 -0.19
C ILE A 46 16.63 -12.24 -1.14
N THR A 47 15.51 -12.91 -0.82
CA THR A 47 14.28 -12.84 -1.64
C THR A 47 13.73 -11.42 -1.69
N MET A 48 13.63 -10.75 -0.55
CA MET A 48 13.10 -9.38 -0.48
C MET A 48 14.00 -8.38 -1.22
N LYS A 49 15.33 -8.52 -1.13
CA LYS A 49 16.27 -7.66 -1.87
C LYS A 49 16.01 -7.75 -3.38
N LYS A 50 15.81 -8.96 -3.93
CA LYS A 50 15.49 -9.17 -5.35
C LYS A 50 14.14 -8.54 -5.72
N VAL A 51 13.11 -8.73 -4.90
CA VAL A 51 11.77 -8.17 -5.14
C VAL A 51 11.79 -6.65 -5.09
N MET A 52 12.48 -6.06 -4.09
CA MET A 52 12.58 -4.61 -3.96
C MET A 52 13.33 -3.96 -5.12
N ALA A 53 14.40 -4.61 -5.63
CA ALA A 53 15.11 -4.14 -6.82
C ALA A 53 14.19 -4.10 -8.06
N ILE A 54 13.31 -5.09 -8.23
CA ILE A 54 12.34 -5.11 -9.34
C ILE A 54 11.30 -3.99 -9.16
N ILE A 55 10.79 -3.80 -7.95
CA ILE A 55 9.83 -2.71 -7.64
C ILE A 55 10.48 -1.34 -7.90
N GLU A 56 11.74 -1.16 -7.52
CA GLU A 56 12.49 0.08 -7.79
C GLU A 56 12.68 0.32 -9.28
N THR A 57 13.05 -0.72 -10.04
CA THR A 57 13.18 -0.63 -11.50
C THR A 57 11.84 -0.28 -12.15
N ALA A 58 10.75 -0.94 -11.75
CA ALA A 58 9.41 -0.60 -12.20
C ALA A 58 9.05 0.86 -11.86
N GLY A 59 9.43 1.37 -10.69
CA GLY A 59 9.27 2.77 -10.31
C GLY A 59 10.00 3.73 -11.25
N LYS A 60 11.23 3.41 -11.66
CA LYS A 60 11.98 4.20 -12.65
C LYS A 60 11.32 4.15 -14.04
N ASP A 61 10.80 3.00 -14.44
CA ASP A 61 10.07 2.86 -15.69
C ASP A 61 8.76 3.68 -15.69
N LEU A 62 8.07 3.75 -14.55
CA LEU A 62 6.88 4.61 -14.39
C LEU A 62 7.23 6.10 -14.54
N GLN A 63 8.34 6.55 -13.96
CA GLN A 63 8.82 7.93 -14.14
C GLN A 63 9.13 8.24 -15.62
N GLY A 64 9.62 7.23 -16.36
CA GLY A 64 9.84 7.28 -17.79
C GLY A 64 8.59 7.02 -18.64
N GLN A 65 7.40 6.97 -18.04
CA GLN A 65 6.11 6.66 -18.69
C GLN A 65 6.05 5.29 -19.40
N ARG A 66 6.91 4.35 -19.03
CA ARG A 66 7.00 2.99 -19.60
C ARG A 66 6.11 2.01 -18.82
N PHE A 67 4.83 2.31 -18.74
CA PHE A 67 3.85 1.58 -17.92
C PHE A 67 3.79 0.08 -18.24
N GLU A 68 3.75 -0.28 -19.53
CA GLU A 68 3.63 -1.70 -19.95
C GLU A 68 4.86 -2.52 -19.58
N LYS A 69 6.06 -1.92 -19.67
CA LYS A 69 7.29 -2.55 -19.24
C LYS A 69 7.28 -2.80 -17.74
N ALA A 70 6.93 -1.79 -16.93
CA ALA A 70 6.83 -1.91 -15.49
C ALA A 70 5.83 -3.02 -15.07
N ILE A 71 4.65 -3.06 -15.70
CA ILE A 71 3.65 -4.09 -15.42
C ILE A 71 4.18 -5.47 -15.75
N ARG A 72 4.85 -5.65 -16.88
CA ARG A 72 5.41 -6.95 -17.30
C ARG A 72 6.45 -7.44 -16.30
N GLU A 73 7.41 -6.59 -15.92
CA GLU A 73 8.45 -6.94 -14.96
C GLU A 73 7.88 -7.32 -13.58
N LEU A 74 6.86 -6.59 -13.12
CA LEU A 74 6.17 -6.92 -11.87
C LEU A 74 5.38 -8.22 -11.95
N LYS A 75 4.75 -8.53 -13.10
CA LYS A 75 4.07 -9.81 -13.33
C LYS A 75 5.07 -10.97 -13.33
N ASP A 76 6.21 -10.82 -13.98
CA ASP A 76 7.28 -11.82 -13.98
C ASP A 76 7.84 -12.07 -12.58
N ALA A 77 7.82 -11.03 -11.73
CA ALA A 77 8.25 -11.13 -10.34
C ALA A 77 7.27 -11.89 -9.44
N LEU A 78 6.02 -12.13 -9.84
CA LEU A 78 5.04 -12.91 -9.05
C LEU A 78 5.52 -14.33 -8.73
N LYS A 79 6.45 -14.89 -9.50
CA LYS A 79 7.12 -16.18 -9.21
C LYS A 79 7.78 -16.20 -7.81
N TYR A 80 8.25 -15.04 -7.31
CA TYR A 80 8.85 -14.91 -5.99
C TYR A 80 7.83 -15.01 -4.84
N GLY A 81 6.55 -14.88 -5.12
CA GLY A 81 5.49 -15.05 -4.13
C GLY A 81 5.40 -16.46 -3.53
N LYS A 82 5.95 -17.48 -4.21
CA LYS A 82 6.08 -18.83 -3.67
C LYS A 82 7.19 -18.96 -2.62
N TRP A 83 8.14 -18.02 -2.60
CA TRP A 83 9.29 -18.02 -1.70
C TRP A 83 9.01 -17.33 -0.37
N GLN A 84 8.28 -16.22 -0.39
CA GLN A 84 8.11 -15.37 0.79
C GLN A 84 6.66 -14.94 0.97
N ILE A 85 6.22 -14.90 2.23
CA ILE A 85 4.91 -14.37 2.64
C ILE A 85 4.82 -12.89 2.22
N TYR A 86 3.65 -12.43 1.84
CA TYR A 86 3.31 -11.06 1.46
C TYR A 86 3.92 -10.53 0.14
N VAL A 87 4.88 -11.21 -0.49
CA VAL A 87 5.46 -10.76 -1.77
C VAL A 87 4.38 -10.64 -2.85
N ASN A 88 3.51 -11.63 -2.97
CA ASN A 88 2.39 -11.56 -3.91
C ASN A 88 1.49 -10.36 -3.65
N GLY A 89 1.15 -10.09 -2.40
CA GLY A 89 0.34 -8.93 -2.03
C GLY A 89 1.03 -7.61 -2.38
N GLN A 90 2.33 -7.48 -2.15
CA GLN A 90 3.10 -6.28 -2.49
C GLN A 90 3.16 -6.06 -4.01
N LEU A 91 3.48 -7.10 -4.79
CA LEU A 91 3.53 -7.01 -6.25
C LEU A 91 2.14 -6.72 -6.84
N ASN A 92 1.10 -7.39 -6.36
CA ASN A 92 -0.28 -7.12 -6.79
C ASN A 92 -0.69 -5.67 -6.46
N SER A 93 -0.28 -5.14 -5.31
CA SER A 93 -0.51 -3.72 -4.97
C SER A 93 0.10 -2.81 -6.04
N GLN A 94 1.35 -3.02 -6.42
CA GLN A 94 2.04 -2.20 -7.42
C GLN A 94 1.38 -2.30 -8.80
N ILE A 95 1.11 -3.52 -9.27
CA ILE A 95 0.44 -3.75 -10.56
C ILE A 95 -0.93 -3.08 -10.58
N GLY A 96 -1.73 -3.29 -9.53
CA GLY A 96 -3.06 -2.70 -9.40
C GLY A 96 -3.04 -1.18 -9.40
N MET A 97 -2.10 -0.56 -8.66
CA MET A 97 -1.92 0.89 -8.64
C MET A 97 -1.52 1.44 -10.01
N ILE A 98 -0.65 0.76 -10.77
CA ILE A 98 -0.25 1.20 -12.12
C ILE A 98 -1.45 1.19 -13.06
N TYR A 99 -2.23 0.11 -13.10
CA TYR A 99 -3.46 0.07 -13.90
C TYR A 99 -4.46 1.14 -13.47
N TYR A 100 -4.61 1.36 -12.15
CA TYR A 100 -5.50 2.39 -11.62
C TYR A 100 -5.07 3.80 -12.07
N MET A 101 -3.77 4.13 -12.00
CA MET A 101 -3.23 5.41 -12.49
C MET A 101 -3.46 5.62 -14.00
N LYS A 102 -3.39 4.54 -14.79
CA LYS A 102 -3.75 4.55 -16.22
C LYS A 102 -5.27 4.68 -16.47
N ARG A 103 -6.10 4.71 -15.42
CA ARG A 103 -7.55 4.66 -15.45
C ARG A 103 -8.13 3.38 -16.05
N ASP A 104 -7.34 2.33 -16.12
CA ASP A 104 -7.79 0.98 -16.47
C ASP A 104 -8.29 0.25 -15.22
N PHE A 105 -9.46 0.68 -14.76
CA PHE A 105 -10.05 0.18 -13.51
C PHE A 105 -10.48 -1.29 -13.62
N SER A 106 -10.76 -1.76 -14.82
CA SER A 106 -11.13 -3.16 -15.09
C SER A 106 -9.97 -4.09 -14.78
N ASN A 107 -8.78 -3.78 -15.30
CA ASN A 107 -7.57 -4.54 -15.04
C ASN A 107 -6.95 -4.25 -13.66
N ALA A 108 -7.16 -3.06 -13.10
CA ALA A 108 -6.68 -2.71 -11.76
C ALA A 108 -7.34 -3.56 -10.68
N PHE A 109 -8.65 -3.76 -10.76
CA PHE A 109 -9.47 -4.34 -9.70
C PHE A 109 -9.01 -5.73 -9.23
N PRO A 110 -8.79 -6.75 -10.09
CA PRO A 110 -8.38 -8.09 -9.66
C PRO A 110 -7.00 -8.11 -8.97
N TYR A 111 -6.12 -7.17 -9.28
CA TYR A 111 -4.84 -7.02 -8.59
C TYR A 111 -5.01 -6.29 -7.24
N LEU A 112 -5.82 -5.25 -7.20
CA LEU A 112 -6.10 -4.52 -5.96
C LEU A 112 -6.81 -5.41 -4.93
N GLU A 113 -7.71 -6.32 -5.34
CA GLU A 113 -8.32 -7.30 -4.42
C GLU A 113 -7.29 -8.22 -3.74
N LYS A 114 -6.15 -8.48 -4.39
CA LYS A 114 -5.05 -9.30 -3.87
C LYS A 114 -3.94 -8.45 -3.23
N SER A 115 -4.17 -7.15 -3.06
CA SER A 115 -3.17 -6.23 -2.53
C SER A 115 -2.81 -6.51 -1.07
N PHE A 116 -1.61 -6.07 -0.70
CA PHE A 116 -1.16 -6.15 0.68
C PHE A 116 -1.89 -5.12 1.55
N PHE A 117 -2.54 -5.56 2.61
CA PHE A 117 -3.40 -4.70 3.44
C PHE A 117 -2.69 -3.50 4.10
N LYS A 118 -1.35 -3.55 4.27
CA LYS A 118 -0.55 -2.43 4.76
C LYS A 118 -0.17 -1.43 3.65
N ASN A 119 -0.45 -1.73 2.38
CA ASN A 119 -0.32 -0.73 1.33
C ASN A 119 -1.61 0.11 1.29
N TRP A 120 -1.62 1.17 2.09
CA TRP A 120 -2.79 2.02 2.28
C TRP A 120 -3.29 2.65 0.98
N ALA A 121 -2.39 3.03 0.05
CA ALA A 121 -2.77 3.62 -1.22
C ALA A 121 -3.52 2.62 -2.12
N ALA A 122 -3.00 1.39 -2.26
CA ALA A 122 -3.66 0.33 -3.01
C ALA A 122 -5.02 -0.05 -2.39
N MET A 123 -5.08 -0.11 -1.05
CA MET A 123 -6.33 -0.37 -0.33
C MET A 123 -7.34 0.76 -0.49
N GLY A 124 -6.90 2.03 -0.48
CA GLY A 124 -7.73 3.18 -0.77
C GLY A 124 -8.31 3.13 -2.19
N MET A 125 -7.47 2.81 -3.19
CA MET A 125 -7.91 2.61 -4.58
C MET A 125 -8.93 1.48 -4.71
N LEU A 126 -8.73 0.35 -4.01
CA LEU A 126 -9.68 -0.76 -3.97
C LEU A 126 -11.03 -0.33 -3.37
N ALA A 127 -10.99 0.38 -2.26
CA ALA A 127 -12.20 0.88 -1.60
C ALA A 127 -13.00 1.83 -2.52
N ILE A 128 -12.31 2.71 -3.26
CA ILE A 128 -12.94 3.57 -4.27
C ILE A 128 -13.56 2.74 -5.40
N CYS A 129 -12.89 1.67 -5.84
CA CYS A 129 -13.47 0.77 -6.83
C CYS A 129 -14.76 0.12 -6.32
N TYR A 130 -14.84 -0.26 -5.04
CA TYR A 130 -16.07 -0.75 -4.43
C TYR A 130 -17.13 0.33 -4.31
N MET A 131 -16.77 1.55 -3.91
CA MET A 131 -17.67 2.70 -3.87
C MET A 131 -18.33 2.95 -5.24
N LYS A 132 -17.53 3.03 -6.30
CA LYS A 132 -18.02 3.24 -7.68
C LYS A 132 -18.90 2.10 -8.19
N ARG A 133 -18.74 0.90 -7.63
CA ARG A 133 -19.59 -0.28 -7.90
C ARG A 133 -20.81 -0.38 -6.95
N GLN A 134 -21.05 0.64 -6.16
CA GLN A 134 -22.14 0.71 -5.17
C GLN A 134 -22.09 -0.41 -4.11
N LYS A 135 -20.92 -0.97 -3.84
CA LYS A 135 -20.69 -2.01 -2.82
C LYS A 135 -20.20 -1.38 -1.52
N LYS A 136 -21.09 -0.61 -0.85
CA LYS A 136 -20.75 0.18 0.35
C LYS A 136 -20.13 -0.66 1.46
N ASP A 137 -20.68 -1.83 1.76
CA ASP A 137 -20.17 -2.68 2.86
C ASP A 137 -18.75 -3.15 2.59
N LYS A 138 -18.44 -3.52 1.33
CA LYS A 138 -17.07 -3.91 0.94
C LYS A 138 -16.11 -2.73 0.97
N MET A 139 -16.57 -1.54 0.59
CA MET A 139 -15.79 -0.30 0.72
C MET A 139 -15.41 -0.05 2.17
N VAL A 140 -16.39 -0.07 3.09
CA VAL A 140 -16.17 0.14 4.53
C VAL A 140 -15.20 -0.90 5.09
N ALA A 141 -15.44 -2.19 4.87
CA ALA A 141 -14.57 -3.26 5.34
C ALA A 141 -13.12 -3.14 4.79
N THR A 142 -12.97 -2.62 3.57
CA THR A 142 -11.65 -2.38 2.96
C THR A 142 -10.94 -1.23 3.64
N PHE A 143 -11.63 -0.11 3.89
CA PHE A 143 -11.05 1.02 4.62
C PHE A 143 -10.69 0.65 6.06
N GLU A 144 -11.53 -0.11 6.77
CA GLU A 144 -11.21 -0.54 8.13
C GLU A 144 -9.95 -1.39 8.18
N LYS A 145 -9.76 -2.32 7.23
CA LYS A 145 -8.49 -3.07 7.09
C LYS A 145 -7.32 -2.15 6.79
N ALA A 146 -7.51 -1.15 5.93
CA ALA A 146 -6.46 -0.22 5.56
C ALA A 146 -5.99 0.64 6.75
N VAL A 147 -6.93 1.22 7.53
CA VAL A 147 -6.60 2.04 8.70
C VAL A 147 -6.02 1.23 9.86
N MET A 148 -6.37 -0.06 9.99
CA MET A 148 -5.69 -0.97 10.91
C MET A 148 -4.24 -1.24 10.47
N GLY A 149 -4.00 -1.39 9.17
CA GLY A 149 -2.67 -1.62 8.62
C GLY A 149 -1.77 -0.40 8.62
N SER A 150 -2.34 0.81 8.51
CA SER A 150 -1.63 2.09 8.39
C SER A 150 -2.35 3.20 9.16
N PRO A 151 -2.42 3.12 10.50
CA PRO A 151 -3.21 4.04 11.31
C PRO A 151 -2.66 5.46 11.38
N LYS A 152 -1.40 5.68 10.96
CA LYS A 152 -0.72 6.98 11.00
C LYS A 152 -0.80 7.75 9.67
N GLU A 153 -1.61 7.30 8.72
CA GLU A 153 -1.77 7.96 7.42
C GLU A 153 -2.97 8.91 7.43
N SER A 154 -2.70 10.21 7.54
CA SER A 154 -3.75 11.25 7.58
C SER A 154 -4.65 11.20 6.34
N LEU A 155 -4.07 11.11 5.15
CA LEU A 155 -4.83 11.05 3.90
C LEU A 155 -5.77 9.84 3.86
N LEU A 156 -5.38 8.70 4.41
CA LEU A 156 -6.23 7.51 4.43
C LEU A 156 -7.51 7.72 5.25
N TRP A 157 -7.42 8.33 6.42
CA TRP A 157 -8.56 8.66 7.25
C TRP A 157 -9.49 9.68 6.56
N ASN A 158 -8.89 10.72 5.97
CA ASN A 158 -9.64 11.72 5.21
C ASN A 158 -10.32 11.13 3.97
N LEU A 159 -9.64 10.22 3.26
CA LEU A 159 -10.18 9.49 2.10
C LEU A 159 -11.36 8.61 2.51
N TYR A 160 -11.24 7.91 3.65
CA TYR A 160 -12.32 7.08 4.19
C TYR A 160 -13.56 7.93 4.51
N ALA A 161 -13.36 9.05 5.22
CA ALA A 161 -14.44 9.98 5.52
C ALA A 161 -15.06 10.58 4.26
N TYR A 162 -14.24 10.94 3.28
CA TYR A 162 -14.71 11.43 1.97
C TYR A 162 -15.62 10.41 1.30
N CYS A 163 -15.19 9.16 1.17
CA CYS A 163 -15.98 8.12 0.52
C CYS A 163 -17.28 7.80 1.28
N LEU A 164 -17.29 7.84 2.61
CA LEU A 164 -18.49 7.70 3.42
C LEU A 164 -19.47 8.86 3.16
N ASN A 165 -18.97 10.08 3.13
CA ASN A 165 -19.81 11.26 2.88
C ASN A 165 -20.39 11.27 1.46
N GLU A 166 -19.61 10.87 0.44
CA GLU A 166 -20.11 10.69 -0.93
C GLU A 166 -21.20 9.58 -1.02
N CYS A 167 -21.16 8.59 -0.12
CA CYS A 167 -22.21 7.57 0.01
C CYS A 167 -23.41 8.02 0.90
N GLY A 168 -23.47 9.30 1.28
CA GLY A 168 -24.56 9.86 2.10
C GLY A 168 -24.48 9.55 3.61
N ASP A 169 -23.36 8.98 4.09
CA ASP A 169 -23.19 8.58 5.49
C ASP A 169 -22.29 9.58 6.24
N THR A 170 -22.78 10.81 6.38
CA THR A 170 -22.03 11.89 7.03
C THR A 170 -21.73 11.58 8.49
N THR A 171 -22.60 10.86 9.19
CA THR A 171 -22.37 10.48 10.59
C THR A 171 -21.14 9.58 10.72
N LYS A 172 -21.08 8.50 9.94
CA LYS A 172 -19.90 7.62 9.94
C LYS A 172 -18.64 8.31 9.41
N ALA A 173 -18.80 9.28 8.50
CA ALA A 173 -17.67 10.09 8.03
C ALA A 173 -17.04 10.91 9.18
N LYS A 174 -17.86 11.53 10.05
CA LYS A 174 -17.39 12.23 11.25
C LYS A 174 -16.70 11.28 12.22
N GLU A 175 -17.32 10.12 12.50
CA GLU A 175 -16.72 9.08 13.36
C GLU A 175 -15.36 8.60 12.85
N ALA A 176 -15.19 8.45 11.52
CA ALA A 176 -13.93 8.06 10.92
C ALA A 176 -12.83 9.11 11.15
N LEU A 177 -13.15 10.42 11.00
CA LEU A 177 -12.22 11.50 11.29
C LEU A 177 -11.85 11.59 12.78
N GLU A 178 -12.83 11.40 13.68
CA GLU A 178 -12.58 11.34 15.13
C GLU A 178 -11.66 10.17 15.51
N LYS A 179 -11.90 8.99 14.94
CA LYS A 179 -11.00 7.83 15.10
C LYS A 179 -9.59 8.14 14.58
N GLY A 180 -9.50 8.82 13.43
CA GLY A 180 -8.24 9.30 12.87
C GLY A 180 -7.51 10.25 13.82
N LEU A 181 -8.19 11.23 14.39
CA LEU A 181 -7.62 12.18 15.36
C LEU A 181 -7.14 11.50 16.64
N LYS A 182 -7.80 10.42 17.10
CA LYS A 182 -7.29 9.63 18.23
C LYS A 182 -5.97 8.92 17.90
N LYS A 183 -5.72 8.59 16.63
CA LYS A 183 -4.47 7.96 16.17
C LYS A 183 -3.39 8.96 15.79
N LEU A 184 -3.78 10.17 15.39
CA LEU A 184 -2.95 11.28 14.95
C LEU A 184 -3.36 12.56 15.70
N PRO A 185 -3.07 12.67 17.01
CA PRO A 185 -3.38 13.84 17.78
C PRO A 185 -2.65 15.06 17.19
N GLY A 186 -3.40 16.14 16.91
CA GLY A 186 -2.83 17.37 16.36
C GLY A 186 -2.74 17.45 14.83
N ASP A 187 -3.23 16.44 14.08
CA ASP A 187 -3.31 16.52 12.62
C ASP A 187 -4.29 17.63 12.19
N ALA A 188 -3.74 18.68 11.57
CA ALA A 188 -4.49 19.87 11.20
C ALA A 188 -5.55 19.57 10.12
N GLN A 189 -5.25 18.67 9.17
CA GLN A 189 -6.15 18.35 8.06
C GLN A 189 -7.35 17.51 8.52
N LEU A 190 -7.12 16.56 9.42
CA LEU A 190 -8.21 15.80 10.05
C LEU A 190 -9.14 16.70 10.86
N LYS A 191 -8.55 17.61 11.66
CA LYS A 191 -9.32 18.56 12.46
C LYS A 191 -10.15 19.51 11.58
N GLU A 192 -9.53 20.11 10.58
CA GLU A 192 -10.21 21.00 9.63
C GLU A 192 -11.35 20.31 8.90
N ASN A 193 -11.14 19.07 8.44
CA ASN A 193 -12.17 18.32 7.74
C ASN A 193 -13.30 17.86 8.66
N LEU A 194 -13.02 17.57 9.93
CA LEU A 194 -14.06 17.28 10.91
C LEU A 194 -14.93 18.53 11.16
N GLU A 195 -14.31 19.69 11.39
CA GLU A 195 -15.01 20.97 11.57
C GLU A 195 -15.86 21.31 10.33
N ASN A 196 -15.31 21.12 9.12
CA ASN A 196 -16.06 21.33 7.87
C ASN A 196 -17.32 20.46 7.81
N LEU A 197 -17.21 19.15 8.10
CA LEU A 197 -18.39 18.26 8.11
C LEU A 197 -19.40 18.60 9.21
N GLN A 198 -18.95 19.07 10.37
CA GLN A 198 -19.85 19.53 11.45
C GLN A 198 -20.66 20.75 11.01
N GLN A 199 -20.04 21.64 10.23
CA GLN A 199 -20.68 22.85 9.68
C GLN A 199 -21.44 22.59 8.35
N GLY A 200 -21.57 21.35 7.90
CA GLY A 200 -22.22 21.01 6.63
C GLY A 200 -21.42 21.42 5.38
N LYS A 201 -20.13 21.74 5.55
CA LYS A 201 -19.23 22.11 4.46
C LYS A 201 -18.56 20.87 3.82
N LYS A 202 -18.04 21.05 2.61
CA LYS A 202 -17.29 20.00 1.92
C LYS A 202 -15.90 19.78 2.51
N LEU A 203 -15.42 18.53 2.47
CA LEU A 203 -14.06 18.17 2.86
C LEU A 203 -13.03 18.83 1.94
N LYS A 204 -11.95 19.36 2.52
CA LYS A 204 -10.82 20.00 1.79
C LYS A 204 -9.75 18.98 1.42
N MET A 205 -10.04 18.15 0.43
CA MET A 205 -9.13 17.06 0.02
C MET A 205 -7.95 17.55 -0.85
N ARG A 206 -8.11 18.67 -1.56
CA ARG A 206 -7.07 19.21 -2.46
C ARG A 206 -5.81 19.68 -1.73
N SER A 207 -5.87 19.89 -0.41
CA SER A 207 -4.70 20.20 0.43
C SER A 207 -3.63 19.10 0.42
N PHE A 208 -4.01 17.85 0.10
CA PHE A 208 -3.09 16.71 -0.06
C PHE A 208 -2.34 16.69 -1.41
N GLY A 209 -2.62 17.62 -2.32
CA GLY A 209 -1.91 17.76 -3.60
C GLY A 209 -1.94 16.50 -4.46
N ASP A 210 -0.78 16.16 -5.06
CA ASP A 210 -0.66 15.03 -5.99
C ASP A 210 -1.13 13.69 -5.40
N MET A 211 -0.96 13.50 -4.10
CA MET A 211 -1.42 12.28 -3.41
C MET A 211 -2.94 12.12 -3.46
N TRP A 212 -3.70 13.22 -3.47
CA TRP A 212 -5.15 13.18 -3.63
C TRP A 212 -5.55 12.92 -5.09
N PHE A 213 -4.91 13.63 -6.03
CA PHE A 213 -5.29 13.54 -7.44
C PHE A 213 -5.09 12.15 -8.05
N GLN A 214 -4.17 11.33 -7.50
CA GLN A 214 -3.98 9.94 -7.95
C GLN A 214 -5.21 9.04 -7.73
N PHE A 215 -6.13 9.40 -6.84
CA PHE A 215 -7.35 8.63 -6.59
C PHE A 215 -8.47 8.85 -7.62
N HIS A 216 -8.29 9.78 -8.56
CA HIS A 216 -9.24 10.08 -9.63
C HIS A 216 -10.68 10.36 -9.15
N LEU A 217 -10.81 11.01 -8.00
CA LEU A 217 -12.09 11.44 -7.44
C LEU A 217 -12.49 12.86 -7.85
N GLU A 218 -11.55 13.61 -8.41
CA GLU A 218 -11.77 14.94 -8.96
C GLU A 218 -12.15 14.91 -10.45
N SER A 219 -12.78 15.98 -10.94
CA SER A 219 -13.07 16.14 -12.36
C SER A 219 -11.79 16.26 -13.19
N MET A 220 -11.85 15.84 -14.46
CA MET A 220 -10.71 15.95 -15.38
C MET A 220 -10.19 17.38 -15.49
N ALA A 221 -11.10 18.37 -15.53
CA ALA A 221 -10.73 19.78 -15.57
C ALA A 221 -9.94 20.25 -14.35
N ALA A 222 -10.31 19.76 -13.16
CA ALA A 222 -9.59 20.06 -11.91
C ALA A 222 -8.18 19.43 -11.90
N ILE A 223 -8.07 18.19 -12.38
CA ILE A 223 -6.78 17.47 -12.49
C ILE A 223 -5.87 18.19 -13.49
N GLN A 224 -6.36 18.56 -14.67
CA GLN A 224 -5.59 19.28 -15.69
C GLN A 224 -5.12 20.65 -15.17
N LYS A 225 -6.01 21.41 -14.50
CA LYS A 225 -5.65 22.70 -13.90
C LYS A 225 -4.51 22.54 -12.86
N HIS A 226 -4.58 21.50 -12.03
CA HIS A 226 -3.53 21.22 -11.06
C HIS A 226 -2.20 20.87 -11.75
N GLN A 227 -2.22 20.02 -12.77
CA GLN A 227 -1.03 19.65 -13.54
C GLN A 227 -0.40 20.85 -14.26
N MET A 228 -1.21 21.72 -14.87
CA MET A 228 -0.71 22.96 -15.52
C MET A 228 -0.08 23.90 -14.49
N ALA A 229 -0.69 24.08 -13.31
CA ALA A 229 -0.13 24.92 -12.26
C ALA A 229 1.22 24.35 -11.75
N ALA A 230 1.34 23.02 -11.59
CA ALA A 230 2.57 22.37 -11.21
C ALA A 230 3.69 22.50 -12.27
N MET A 231 3.34 22.45 -13.57
CA MET A 231 4.28 22.67 -14.68
C MET A 231 4.70 24.14 -14.79
N GLY A 232 3.79 25.09 -14.66
CA GLY A 232 4.06 26.53 -14.68
C GLY A 232 5.00 26.95 -13.55
N GLY A 233 4.80 26.45 -12.34
CA GLY A 233 5.68 26.70 -11.21
C GLY A 233 7.10 26.11 -11.38
N ARG A 234 7.25 25.01 -12.13
CA ARG A 234 8.59 24.46 -12.49
C ARG A 234 9.32 25.32 -13.51
N MET A 235 8.62 25.92 -14.49
CA MET A 235 9.24 26.84 -15.45
C MET A 235 9.73 28.14 -14.78
N GLN A 236 8.94 28.74 -13.91
CA GLN A 236 9.35 29.92 -13.17
C GLN A 236 10.58 29.69 -12.29
N ARG A 237 10.70 28.55 -11.60
CA ARG A 237 11.88 28.22 -10.81
C ARG A 237 13.15 28.01 -11.66
N ARG A 238 13.04 27.52 -12.90
CA ARG A 238 14.19 27.37 -13.81
C ARG A 238 14.72 28.71 -14.35
N THR A 239 13.86 29.71 -14.50
CA THR A 239 14.26 31.05 -14.94
C THR A 239 14.91 31.88 -13.84
N VAL A 240 14.56 31.65 -12.57
CA VAL A 240 15.16 32.37 -11.41
C VAL A 240 16.57 31.82 -11.06
N VAL A 241 16.87 30.55 -11.34
CA VAL A 241 18.21 29.95 -11.08
C VAL A 241 19.24 30.28 -12.19
N ARG A 242 18.83 30.92 -13.30
CA ARG A 242 19.72 31.32 -14.40
C ARG A 242 20.08 32.81 -14.45
N ARG A 243 19.90 33.54 -13.34
CA ARG A 243 20.36 34.93 -13.19
C ARG A 243 21.44 35.03 -12.13
#